data_aa38a1f8fe9e3bf3d167e7be83cacd60
#
_entry.id   aa38a1f8fe9e3bf3d167e7be83cacd60
#
_cell.length_a   1.000
_cell.length_b   1.000
_cell.length_c   1.000
_cell.angle_alpha   90.00
_cell.angle_beta   90.00
_cell.angle_gamma   90.00
#
_symmetry.space_group_name_H-M   'P 1'
#
loop_
_entity.id
_entity.type
_entity.pdbx_description
1 polymer ?
#
loop_
_entity_poly.entity_id
_entity_poly.type
_entity_poly.pdbx_seq_one_letter_code
_entity_poly.pdbx_strand_id
1 'polypeptide(L)'
;MDGGGGKSVVVVGAGIVGAATAYFLSRRGYRVRLIEAQAPAAAASGAADGAVSVASKRPGPMMTTALAGIALYRQLDEEGLFAGLFKQRPTVMVAEDDSEVESLTGHADALAGEGMSLRRIEGEALRHYLPAVSPGVRLAIEVGNEGHAIGYEIVRRLIAASGVAVERDTTVLGLVGSASGRSIAAVSTQRGPIEADHFVVAAGGGSADLIGLSGIVRPRKGQLVVTERAPALNAALPGALMSCRYLLSKDAIRSEGATAQRRFGLVVDPLRTGQFLIGGTREETADTGNDLAAIRHMLASAVRLLPALARLRVIRVFSGVRSATRDGLPIIGRMPGRDNLVVATGFEGDGICLGPLVGQAVSRIVAGEPDELDLRPFAPGRFVERSLVA
;
A
#
# COMPACT_ATOMS: atom_id res chain seq x y z
N MET A 1 -29.28 -15.92 -4.30
CA MET A 1 -27.80 -15.83 -4.13
C MET A 1 -27.21 -17.12 -4.70
N ASP A 2 -26.97 -17.16 -6.02
CA ASP A 2 -26.17 -18.25 -6.59
C ASP A 2 -24.71 -17.99 -6.24
N GLY A 3 -24.32 -18.42 -5.05
CA GLY A 3 -22.94 -18.44 -4.63
C GLY A 3 -22.12 -19.27 -5.62
N GLY A 4 -20.87 -18.90 -5.86
CA GLY A 4 -19.92 -19.58 -6.76
C GLY A 4 -19.64 -21.05 -6.46
N GLY A 5 -20.66 -21.78 -5.97
CA GLY A 5 -20.61 -23.16 -5.55
C GLY A 5 -20.00 -24.04 -6.62
N GLY A 6 -18.77 -24.45 -6.42
CA GLY A 6 -18.02 -25.34 -7.29
C GLY A 6 -17.06 -24.70 -8.28
N LYS A 7 -17.14 -23.40 -8.60
CA LYS A 7 -16.18 -22.74 -9.51
C LYS A 7 -14.80 -22.57 -8.86
N SER A 8 -13.77 -22.73 -9.68
CA SER A 8 -12.37 -22.64 -9.28
C SER A 8 -11.77 -21.28 -9.64
N VAL A 9 -10.91 -20.76 -8.76
CA VAL A 9 -10.18 -19.51 -9.00
C VAL A 9 -8.71 -19.70 -8.67
N VAL A 10 -7.84 -19.35 -9.60
CA VAL A 10 -6.40 -19.21 -9.35
C VAL A 10 -6.09 -17.75 -9.03
N VAL A 11 -5.51 -17.50 -7.87
CA VAL A 11 -4.99 -16.18 -7.45
C VAL A 11 -3.47 -16.23 -7.48
N VAL A 12 -2.85 -15.39 -8.31
CA VAL A 12 -1.40 -15.32 -8.50
C VAL A 12 -0.83 -14.20 -7.63
N GLY A 13 0.01 -14.57 -6.66
CA GLY A 13 0.64 -13.67 -5.68
C GLY A 13 -0.04 -13.69 -4.31
N ALA A 14 0.73 -13.98 -3.26
CA ALA A 14 0.27 -13.99 -1.86
C ALA A 14 0.74 -12.73 -1.09
N GLY A 15 0.75 -11.57 -1.76
CA GLY A 15 0.80 -10.27 -1.13
C GLY A 15 -0.55 -9.90 -0.50
N ILE A 16 -0.69 -8.68 0.04
CA ILE A 16 -1.90 -8.27 0.76
C ILE A 16 -3.16 -8.32 -0.13
N VAL A 17 -3.06 -7.94 -1.40
CA VAL A 17 -4.19 -7.96 -2.33
C VAL A 17 -4.61 -9.39 -2.66
N GLY A 18 -3.65 -10.27 -3.00
CA GLY A 18 -3.95 -11.67 -3.31
C GLY A 18 -4.49 -12.44 -2.09
N ALA A 19 -3.91 -12.22 -0.90
CA ALA A 19 -4.40 -12.81 0.35
C ALA A 19 -5.84 -12.36 0.69
N ALA A 20 -6.14 -11.07 0.52
CA ALA A 20 -7.49 -10.54 0.71
C ALA A 20 -8.47 -11.10 -0.34
N THR A 21 -8.05 -11.16 -1.61
CA THR A 21 -8.85 -11.77 -2.68
C THR A 21 -9.18 -13.24 -2.36
N ALA A 22 -8.18 -14.00 -1.94
CA ALA A 22 -8.39 -15.40 -1.56
C ALA A 22 -9.35 -15.53 -0.38
N TYR A 23 -9.24 -14.68 0.62
CA TYR A 23 -10.14 -14.64 1.77
C TYR A 23 -11.58 -14.36 1.34
N PHE A 24 -11.84 -13.31 0.57
CA PHE A 24 -13.20 -12.96 0.18
C PHE A 24 -13.80 -13.95 -0.82
N LEU A 25 -13.02 -14.54 -1.72
CA LEU A 25 -13.48 -15.60 -2.62
C LEU A 25 -13.82 -16.88 -1.88
N SER A 26 -12.99 -17.31 -0.90
CA SER A 26 -13.30 -18.51 -0.11
C SER A 26 -14.59 -18.34 0.70
N ARG A 27 -14.84 -17.14 1.24
CA ARG A 27 -16.09 -16.80 1.95
C ARG A 27 -17.32 -16.82 1.05
N ARG A 28 -17.13 -16.72 -0.27
CA ARG A 28 -18.17 -16.83 -1.31
C ARG A 28 -18.34 -18.26 -1.85
N GLY A 29 -17.60 -19.24 -1.31
CA GLY A 29 -17.69 -20.65 -1.69
C GLY A 29 -16.92 -21.03 -2.95
N TYR A 30 -16.01 -20.17 -3.45
CA TYR A 30 -15.10 -20.54 -4.53
C TYR A 30 -14.01 -21.50 -4.03
N ARG A 31 -13.59 -22.44 -4.91
CA ARG A 31 -12.39 -23.26 -4.70
C ARG A 31 -11.16 -22.44 -5.12
N VAL A 32 -10.47 -21.87 -4.16
CA VAL A 32 -9.35 -20.97 -4.40
C VAL A 32 -8.02 -21.73 -4.33
N ARG A 33 -7.16 -21.52 -5.33
CA ARG A 33 -5.72 -21.85 -5.31
C ARG A 33 -4.93 -20.55 -5.24
N LEU A 34 -4.15 -20.36 -4.19
CA LEU A 34 -3.31 -19.18 -4.00
C LEU A 34 -1.85 -19.55 -4.27
N ILE A 35 -1.29 -19.02 -5.37
CA ILE A 35 0.03 -19.36 -5.89
C ILE A 35 1.00 -18.25 -5.56
N GLU A 36 2.18 -18.60 -5.05
CA GLU A 36 3.22 -17.64 -4.65
C GLU A 36 4.61 -18.13 -5.09
N ALA A 37 5.35 -17.23 -5.72
CA ALA A 37 6.69 -17.55 -6.22
C ALA A 37 7.72 -17.80 -5.11
N GLN A 38 7.54 -17.17 -3.94
CA GLN A 38 8.46 -17.27 -2.80
C GLN A 38 7.70 -17.64 -1.52
N ALA A 39 7.33 -16.63 -0.73
CA ALA A 39 6.60 -16.77 0.51
C ALA A 39 5.53 -15.66 0.62
N PRO A 40 4.44 -15.88 1.35
CA PRO A 40 3.45 -14.84 1.60
C PRO A 40 4.11 -13.57 2.14
N ALA A 41 3.72 -12.43 1.57
CA ALA A 41 4.27 -11.11 1.90
C ALA A 41 5.79 -10.94 1.73
N ALA A 42 6.48 -11.78 0.95
CA ALA A 42 7.93 -11.69 0.76
C ALA A 42 8.40 -10.40 0.06
N ALA A 43 7.54 -9.76 -0.72
CA ALA A 43 7.84 -8.52 -1.46
C ALA A 43 7.30 -7.26 -0.74
N ALA A 44 6.71 -6.33 -1.48
CA ALA A 44 6.26 -5.01 -1.01
C ALA A 44 5.38 -5.07 0.26
N SER A 45 4.50 -6.06 0.39
CA SER A 45 3.60 -6.17 1.55
C SER A 45 4.33 -6.41 2.87
N GLY A 46 5.44 -7.16 2.87
CA GLY A 46 6.23 -7.40 4.07
C GLY A 46 7.28 -6.32 4.35
N ALA A 47 7.58 -5.49 3.35
CA ALA A 47 8.50 -4.37 3.47
C ALA A 47 7.78 -3.01 3.54
N ALA A 48 6.47 -3.01 3.80
CA ALA A 48 5.67 -1.79 3.92
C ALA A 48 5.81 -1.16 5.32
N ASP A 49 5.57 0.15 5.38
CA ASP A 49 5.53 0.92 6.63
C ASP A 49 4.26 0.67 7.45
N GLY A 50 3.22 0.14 6.84
CA GLY A 50 1.98 -0.21 7.51
C GLY A 50 0.96 0.92 7.63
N ALA A 51 1.15 2.05 6.96
CA ALA A 51 0.22 3.16 6.99
C ALA A 51 -1.14 2.79 6.38
N VAL A 52 -2.21 3.00 7.14
CA VAL A 52 -3.62 2.94 6.71
C VAL A 52 -4.15 4.37 6.80
N SER A 53 -3.88 5.18 5.76
CA SER A 53 -3.87 6.63 5.88
C SER A 53 -4.30 7.35 4.60
N VAL A 54 -4.93 8.50 4.76
CA VAL A 54 -5.23 9.48 3.71
C VAL A 54 -4.42 10.76 3.85
N ALA A 55 -3.71 10.97 4.94
CA ALA A 55 -3.02 12.22 5.28
C ALA A 55 -2.17 12.79 4.13
N SER A 56 -1.51 11.94 3.35
CA SER A 56 -0.68 12.38 2.22
C SER A 56 -1.36 12.28 0.85
N LYS A 57 -2.68 12.09 0.81
CA LYS A 57 -3.43 12.01 -0.46
C LYS A 57 -4.01 13.37 -0.84
N ARG A 58 -4.19 13.56 -2.14
CA ARG A 58 -4.95 14.69 -2.67
C ARG A 58 -6.39 14.26 -2.95
N PRO A 59 -7.34 15.20 -2.95
CA PRO A 59 -8.70 14.94 -3.43
C PRO A 59 -8.72 14.16 -4.75
N GLY A 60 -9.63 13.20 -4.84
CA GLY A 60 -9.80 12.36 -6.02
C GLY A 60 -9.91 10.86 -5.73
N PRO A 61 -9.89 10.02 -6.78
CA PRO A 61 -10.21 8.59 -6.67
C PRO A 61 -9.38 7.83 -5.63
N MET A 62 -8.08 8.16 -5.49
CA MET A 62 -7.21 7.52 -4.51
C MET A 62 -7.57 7.86 -3.07
N MET A 63 -8.01 9.10 -2.80
CA MET A 63 -8.45 9.50 -1.47
C MET A 63 -9.77 8.83 -1.10
N THR A 64 -10.75 8.86 -2.01
CA THR A 64 -12.05 8.19 -1.81
C THR A 64 -11.86 6.69 -1.54
N THR A 65 -11.03 6.02 -2.34
CA THR A 65 -10.74 4.59 -2.15
C THR A 65 -10.02 4.32 -0.83
N ALA A 66 -9.10 5.19 -0.42
CA ALA A 66 -8.39 5.02 0.84
C ALA A 66 -9.30 5.23 2.06
N LEU A 67 -10.24 6.17 2.00
CA LEU A 67 -11.28 6.34 3.05
C LEU A 67 -12.13 5.09 3.20
N ALA A 68 -12.58 4.50 2.07
CA ALA A 68 -13.29 3.22 2.09
C ALA A 68 -12.41 2.08 2.62
N GLY A 69 -11.12 2.07 2.28
CA GLY A 69 -10.14 1.11 2.82
C GLY A 69 -10.00 1.21 4.34
N ILE A 70 -9.88 2.42 4.88
CA ILE A 70 -9.83 2.67 6.33
C ILE A 70 -11.12 2.20 7.01
N ALA A 71 -12.29 2.48 6.41
CA ALA A 71 -13.58 2.04 6.92
C ALA A 71 -13.65 0.51 6.99
N LEU A 72 -13.19 -0.19 5.95
CA LEU A 72 -13.15 -1.65 5.95
C LEU A 72 -12.17 -2.21 7.00
N TYR A 73 -11.02 -1.56 7.21
CA TYR A 73 -10.09 -1.98 8.29
C TYR A 73 -10.76 -1.93 9.66
N ARG A 74 -11.54 -0.88 9.94
CA ARG A 74 -12.30 -0.76 11.20
C ARG A 74 -13.35 -1.83 11.32
N GLN A 75 -14.15 -2.03 10.28
CA GLN A 75 -15.16 -3.08 10.24
C GLN A 75 -14.54 -4.46 10.51
N LEU A 76 -13.44 -4.81 9.84
CA LEU A 76 -12.78 -6.10 10.02
C LEU A 76 -12.09 -6.24 11.39
N ASP A 77 -11.70 -5.14 12.02
CA ASP A 77 -11.20 -5.12 13.39
C ASP A 77 -12.35 -5.37 14.39
N GLU A 78 -13.48 -4.68 14.23
CA GLU A 78 -14.70 -4.84 15.03
C GLU A 78 -15.28 -6.27 14.89
N GLU A 79 -15.25 -6.85 13.71
CA GLU A 79 -15.62 -8.25 13.44
C GLU A 79 -14.61 -9.27 14.00
N GLY A 80 -13.48 -8.81 14.54
CA GLY A 80 -12.44 -9.63 15.16
C GLY A 80 -11.40 -10.18 14.18
N LEU A 81 -11.55 -10.01 12.86
CA LEU A 81 -10.57 -10.51 11.89
C LEU A 81 -9.21 -9.83 12.07
N PHE A 82 -9.19 -8.51 12.27
CA PHE A 82 -7.96 -7.73 12.46
C PHE A 82 -7.71 -7.34 13.92
N ALA A 83 -8.44 -7.92 14.87
CA ALA A 83 -8.26 -7.65 16.30
C ALA A 83 -6.80 -7.80 16.73
N GLY A 84 -6.26 -6.73 17.31
CA GLY A 84 -4.86 -6.62 17.74
C GLY A 84 -3.84 -6.47 16.61
N LEU A 85 -4.25 -6.40 15.34
CA LEU A 85 -3.39 -6.18 14.18
C LEU A 85 -3.53 -4.77 13.59
N PHE A 86 -4.73 -4.21 13.63
CA PHE A 86 -5.00 -2.83 13.27
C PHE A 86 -5.01 -1.96 14.51
N LYS A 87 -4.35 -0.80 14.44
CA LYS A 87 -4.39 0.22 15.50
C LYS A 87 -4.87 1.53 14.90
N GLN A 88 -6.06 1.97 15.30
CA GLN A 88 -6.53 3.31 14.95
C GLN A 88 -5.68 4.35 15.67
N ARG A 89 -5.17 5.33 14.94
CA ARG A 89 -4.36 6.44 15.44
C ARG A 89 -4.24 7.53 14.37
N PRO A 90 -3.98 8.80 14.75
CA PRO A 90 -3.80 9.87 13.79
C PRO A 90 -2.45 9.77 13.04
N THR A 91 -2.38 10.48 11.92
CA THR A 91 -1.13 10.97 11.36
C THR A 91 -1.01 12.46 11.66
N VAL A 92 0.14 12.88 12.16
CA VAL A 92 0.43 14.27 12.45
C VAL A 92 1.44 14.78 11.43
N MET A 93 1.01 15.64 10.54
CA MET A 93 1.87 16.32 9.58
C MET A 93 2.47 17.57 10.22
N VAL A 94 3.77 17.82 10.01
CA VAL A 94 4.48 18.95 10.63
C VAL A 94 5.26 19.75 9.61
N ALA A 95 5.34 21.07 9.84
CA ALA A 95 6.10 22.04 9.06
C ALA A 95 7.11 22.78 9.94
N GLU A 96 8.31 23.01 9.39
CA GLU A 96 9.45 23.59 10.09
C GLU A 96 9.78 25.04 9.64
N ASP A 97 9.40 25.43 8.41
CA ASP A 97 9.65 26.77 7.85
C ASP A 97 8.39 27.36 7.20
N ASP A 98 8.46 28.63 6.74
CA ASP A 98 7.29 29.34 6.19
C ASP A 98 6.75 28.69 4.91
N SER A 99 7.61 28.20 4.04
CA SER A 99 7.23 27.52 2.80
C SER A 99 6.51 26.19 3.10
N GLU A 100 7.00 25.45 4.08
CA GLU A 100 6.36 24.22 4.55
C GLU A 100 5.01 24.52 5.23
N VAL A 101 4.90 25.61 6.00
CA VAL A 101 3.64 26.04 6.63
C VAL A 101 2.60 26.39 5.57
N GLU A 102 2.96 27.16 4.55
CA GLU A 102 2.08 27.49 3.44
C GLU A 102 1.58 26.23 2.70
N SER A 103 2.51 25.36 2.31
CA SER A 103 2.20 24.10 1.62
C SER A 103 1.31 23.18 2.45
N LEU A 104 1.60 23.05 3.75
CA LEU A 104 0.83 22.20 4.65
C LEU A 104 -0.56 22.76 4.93
N THR A 105 -0.68 24.08 5.03
CA THR A 105 -1.97 24.78 5.17
C THR A 105 -2.85 24.52 3.93
N GLY A 106 -2.34 24.78 2.72
CA GLY A 106 -3.09 24.53 1.50
C GLY A 106 -3.49 23.04 1.33
N HIS A 107 -2.64 22.12 1.77
CA HIS A 107 -2.96 20.69 1.77
C HIS A 107 -4.08 20.37 2.77
N ALA A 108 -4.01 20.94 3.98
CA ALA A 108 -5.04 20.76 5.01
C ALA A 108 -6.40 21.34 4.55
N ASP A 109 -6.41 22.51 3.91
CA ASP A 109 -7.63 23.12 3.36
C ASP A 109 -8.27 22.23 2.28
N ALA A 110 -7.44 21.61 1.42
CA ALA A 110 -7.91 20.65 0.42
C ALA A 110 -8.53 19.39 1.06
N LEU A 111 -7.94 18.86 2.13
CA LEU A 111 -8.50 17.73 2.87
C LEU A 111 -9.79 18.11 3.60
N ALA A 112 -9.86 19.30 4.20
CA ALA A 112 -11.05 19.81 4.86
C ALA A 112 -12.20 20.01 3.88
N GLY A 113 -11.92 20.47 2.66
CA GLY A 113 -12.88 20.58 1.56
C GLY A 113 -13.55 19.26 1.17
N GLU A 114 -12.88 18.13 1.41
CA GLU A 114 -13.42 16.78 1.22
C GLU A 114 -14.10 16.22 2.50
N GLY A 115 -14.37 17.07 3.48
CA GLY A 115 -15.06 16.70 4.71
C GLY A 115 -14.20 16.02 5.76
N MET A 116 -12.87 16.05 5.62
CA MET A 116 -11.98 15.49 6.64
C MET A 116 -11.96 16.34 7.91
N SER A 117 -12.07 15.68 9.06
CA SER A 117 -11.87 16.32 10.35
C SER A 117 -10.38 16.45 10.65
N LEU A 118 -9.90 17.67 10.72
CA LEU A 118 -8.51 18.02 10.95
C LEU A 118 -8.39 18.89 12.20
N ARG A 119 -7.23 18.78 12.88
CA ARG A 119 -6.89 19.67 13.98
C ARG A 119 -5.60 20.42 13.67
N ARG A 120 -5.69 21.73 13.53
CA ARG A 120 -4.53 22.63 13.39
C ARG A 120 -3.98 22.97 14.77
N ILE A 121 -2.67 22.85 14.95
CA ILE A 121 -2.01 22.99 16.25
C ILE A 121 -0.74 23.82 16.09
N GLU A 122 -0.63 24.92 16.82
CA GLU A 122 0.46 25.89 16.74
C GLU A 122 0.84 26.43 18.12
N GLY A 123 1.96 27.15 18.21
CA GLY A 123 2.38 27.88 19.41
C GLY A 123 2.54 26.98 20.63
N GLU A 124 2.01 27.43 21.76
CA GLU A 124 2.09 26.72 23.04
C GLU A 124 1.33 25.39 23.01
N ALA A 125 0.19 25.33 22.34
CA ALA A 125 -0.59 24.10 22.15
C ALA A 125 0.22 23.02 21.44
N LEU A 126 1.06 23.40 20.46
CA LEU A 126 1.96 22.48 19.77
C LEU A 126 3.01 21.90 20.74
N ARG A 127 3.61 22.75 21.59
CA ARG A 127 4.61 22.32 22.58
C ARG A 127 4.02 21.34 23.60
N HIS A 128 2.79 21.59 24.00
CA HIS A 128 2.07 20.68 24.90
C HIS A 128 1.70 19.37 24.23
N TYR A 129 1.24 19.41 22.98
CA TYR A 129 0.77 18.25 22.24
C TYR A 129 1.90 17.34 21.75
N LEU A 130 3.01 17.91 21.31
CA LEU A 130 4.19 17.21 20.80
C LEU A 130 5.46 17.66 21.57
N PRO A 131 5.56 17.37 22.88
CA PRO A 131 6.67 17.89 23.71
C PRO A 131 8.04 17.33 23.30
N ALA A 132 8.09 16.23 22.57
CA ALA A 132 9.31 15.56 22.16
C ALA A 132 9.86 16.07 20.82
N VAL A 133 9.05 16.79 20.00
CA VAL A 133 9.51 17.28 18.70
C VAL A 133 10.43 18.50 18.84
N SER A 134 11.21 18.74 17.78
CA SER A 134 12.10 19.90 17.67
C SER A 134 11.36 21.23 17.92
N PRO A 135 11.97 22.18 18.64
CA PRO A 135 11.44 23.55 18.74
C PRO A 135 11.29 24.25 17.38
N GLY A 136 11.96 23.78 16.34
CA GLY A 136 11.84 24.30 14.98
C GLY A 136 10.49 24.00 14.31
N VAL A 137 9.71 23.02 14.80
CA VAL A 137 8.36 22.76 14.28
C VAL A 137 7.42 23.92 14.63
N ARG A 138 6.77 24.49 13.61
CA ARG A 138 5.94 25.70 13.69
C ARG A 138 4.46 25.42 13.57
N LEU A 139 4.10 24.40 12.79
CA LEU A 139 2.71 23.98 12.55
C LEU A 139 2.63 22.45 12.61
N ALA A 140 1.58 21.94 13.24
CA ALA A 140 1.16 20.55 13.10
C ALA A 140 -0.31 20.49 12.63
N ILE A 141 -0.59 19.58 11.70
CA ILE A 141 -1.96 19.21 11.27
C ILE A 141 -2.16 17.75 11.64
N GLU A 142 -3.06 17.52 12.57
CA GLU A 142 -3.49 16.17 12.90
C GLU A 142 -4.61 15.74 11.98
N VAL A 143 -4.42 14.62 11.30
CA VAL A 143 -5.45 13.93 10.52
C VAL A 143 -5.93 12.75 11.34
N GLY A 144 -7.14 12.88 11.88
CA GLY A 144 -7.77 11.86 12.69
C GLY A 144 -8.28 10.68 11.88
N ASN A 145 -8.74 9.67 12.60
CA ASN A 145 -9.41 8.52 11.99
C ASN A 145 -8.57 7.68 11.00
N GLU A 146 -7.28 7.70 11.12
CA GLU A 146 -6.35 6.86 10.38
C GLU A 146 -5.90 5.64 11.19
N GLY A 147 -4.94 4.89 10.71
CA GLY A 147 -4.44 3.74 11.44
C GLY A 147 -3.12 3.19 10.94
N HIS A 148 -2.73 2.11 11.56
CA HIS A 148 -1.53 1.36 11.23
C HIS A 148 -1.80 -0.14 11.33
N ALA A 149 -1.27 -0.89 10.35
CA ALA A 149 -1.35 -2.34 10.31
C ALA A 149 -0.05 -2.92 9.75
N ILE A 150 0.54 -3.90 10.43
CA ILE A 150 1.75 -4.55 9.95
C ILE A 150 1.39 -5.49 8.80
N GLY A 151 1.84 -5.15 7.58
CA GLY A 151 1.39 -5.78 6.34
C GLY A 151 1.51 -7.31 6.34
N TYR A 152 2.64 -7.88 6.79
CA TYR A 152 2.82 -9.34 6.81
C TYR A 152 1.90 -10.03 7.85
N GLU A 153 1.55 -9.36 8.94
CA GLU A 153 0.60 -9.92 9.94
C GLU A 153 -0.82 -9.95 9.38
N ILE A 154 -1.23 -8.89 8.67
CA ILE A 154 -2.53 -8.85 7.96
C ILE A 154 -2.59 -9.95 6.90
N VAL A 155 -1.55 -10.09 6.06
CA VAL A 155 -1.48 -11.16 5.05
C VAL A 155 -1.63 -12.54 5.70
N ARG A 156 -0.86 -12.80 6.76
CA ARG A 156 -0.92 -14.08 7.49
C ARG A 156 -2.33 -14.35 8.06
N ARG A 157 -2.96 -13.33 8.63
CA ARG A 157 -4.32 -13.44 9.19
C ARG A 157 -5.36 -13.73 8.11
N LEU A 158 -5.32 -13.04 6.98
CA LEU A 158 -6.23 -13.25 5.85
C LEU A 158 -6.10 -14.68 5.28
N ILE A 159 -4.87 -15.16 5.08
CA ILE A 159 -4.62 -16.53 4.60
C ILE A 159 -5.15 -17.55 5.60
N ALA A 160 -4.83 -17.39 6.89
CA ALA A 160 -5.31 -18.31 7.92
C ALA A 160 -6.84 -18.34 8.00
N ALA A 161 -7.50 -17.19 7.94
CA ALA A 161 -8.95 -17.07 8.00
C ALA A 161 -9.65 -17.55 6.71
N SER A 162 -8.95 -17.56 5.57
CA SER A 162 -9.49 -18.09 4.31
C SER A 162 -9.57 -19.62 4.28
N GLY A 163 -8.75 -20.31 5.08
CA GLY A 163 -8.55 -21.76 4.99
C GLY A 163 -7.83 -22.22 3.71
N VAL A 164 -7.36 -21.29 2.87
CA VAL A 164 -6.69 -21.59 1.60
C VAL A 164 -5.21 -21.91 1.84
N ALA A 165 -4.75 -23.05 1.34
CA ALA A 165 -3.33 -23.36 1.32
C ALA A 165 -2.58 -22.51 0.29
N VAL A 166 -1.40 -22.01 0.66
CA VAL A 166 -0.53 -21.27 -0.27
C VAL A 166 0.40 -22.25 -0.97
N GLU A 167 0.33 -22.30 -2.29
CA GLU A 167 1.25 -23.03 -3.14
C GLU A 167 2.53 -22.20 -3.33
N ARG A 168 3.46 -22.34 -2.40
CA ARG A 168 4.74 -21.63 -2.37
C ARG A 168 5.71 -22.19 -3.42
N ASP A 169 6.76 -21.42 -3.69
CA ASP A 169 7.82 -21.80 -4.65
C ASP A 169 7.21 -22.22 -6.00
N THR A 170 6.14 -21.50 -6.40
CA THR A 170 5.41 -21.76 -7.64
C THR A 170 5.32 -20.48 -8.45
N THR A 171 6.27 -20.31 -9.36
CA THR A 171 6.36 -19.13 -10.24
C THR A 171 5.44 -19.31 -11.45
N VAL A 172 4.55 -18.35 -11.66
CA VAL A 172 3.76 -18.25 -12.89
C VAL A 172 4.64 -17.63 -13.97
N LEU A 173 4.78 -18.33 -15.09
CA LEU A 173 5.62 -17.96 -16.24
C LEU A 173 4.82 -17.24 -17.33
N GLY A 174 3.50 -17.46 -17.38
CA GLY A 174 2.63 -16.84 -18.38
C GLY A 174 1.17 -17.32 -18.27
N LEU A 175 0.34 -16.73 -19.10
CA LEU A 175 -1.08 -17.07 -19.22
C LEU A 175 -1.31 -17.85 -20.51
N VAL A 176 -2.02 -18.98 -20.45
CA VAL A 176 -2.37 -19.82 -21.58
C VAL A 176 -3.81 -19.48 -22.01
N GLY A 177 -3.95 -18.93 -23.21
CA GLY A 177 -5.27 -18.60 -23.77
C GLY A 177 -6.09 -19.85 -24.11
N SER A 178 -7.41 -19.73 -24.02
CA SER A 178 -8.33 -20.74 -24.54
C SER A 178 -8.36 -20.75 -26.07
N ALA A 179 -8.90 -21.79 -26.65
CA ALA A 179 -9.08 -21.91 -28.12
C ALA A 179 -9.95 -20.78 -28.71
N SER A 180 -10.88 -20.22 -27.95
CA SER A 180 -11.70 -19.07 -28.38
C SER A 180 -10.94 -17.73 -28.39
N GLY A 181 -9.76 -17.67 -27.76
CA GLY A 181 -9.00 -16.41 -27.58
C GLY A 181 -9.62 -15.42 -26.58
N ARG A 182 -10.81 -15.67 -26.08
CA ARG A 182 -11.56 -14.76 -25.19
C ARG A 182 -11.39 -15.05 -23.70
N SER A 183 -10.80 -16.15 -23.33
CA SER A 183 -10.55 -16.53 -21.94
C SER A 183 -9.16 -17.10 -21.73
N ILE A 184 -8.75 -17.21 -20.49
CA ILE A 184 -7.57 -17.93 -20.07
C ILE A 184 -7.99 -19.35 -19.70
N ALA A 185 -7.27 -20.36 -20.23
CA ALA A 185 -7.47 -21.77 -19.91
C ALA A 185 -6.65 -22.20 -18.69
N ALA A 186 -5.40 -21.71 -18.60
CA ALA A 186 -4.49 -22.06 -17.54
C ALA A 186 -3.45 -20.94 -17.26
N VAL A 187 -2.83 -20.98 -16.09
CA VAL A 187 -1.53 -20.33 -15.84
C VAL A 187 -0.42 -21.35 -16.05
N SER A 188 0.63 -21.00 -16.81
CA SER A 188 1.84 -21.81 -16.97
C SER A 188 2.77 -21.58 -15.78
N THR A 189 3.24 -22.65 -15.16
CA THR A 189 4.21 -22.58 -14.05
C THR A 189 5.37 -23.52 -14.32
N GLN A 190 6.47 -23.37 -13.57
CA GLN A 190 7.60 -24.30 -13.63
C GLN A 190 7.22 -25.74 -13.18
N ARG A 191 6.05 -25.91 -12.56
CA ARG A 191 5.51 -27.22 -12.14
C ARG A 191 4.42 -27.76 -13.08
N GLY A 192 4.21 -27.09 -14.22
CA GLY A 192 3.18 -27.42 -15.20
C GLY A 192 2.02 -26.43 -15.18
N PRO A 193 1.04 -26.60 -16.08
CA PRO A 193 -0.12 -25.74 -16.18
C PRO A 193 -1.10 -25.98 -15.04
N ILE A 194 -1.77 -24.89 -14.62
CA ILE A 194 -2.82 -24.91 -13.61
C ILE A 194 -4.09 -24.32 -14.23
N GLU A 195 -5.11 -25.13 -14.37
CA GLU A 195 -6.42 -24.76 -14.93
C GLU A 195 -7.36 -24.24 -13.86
N ALA A 196 -8.26 -23.31 -14.24
CA ALA A 196 -9.35 -22.82 -13.41
C ALA A 196 -10.43 -22.13 -14.25
N ASP A 197 -11.60 -21.89 -13.63
CA ASP A 197 -12.68 -21.13 -14.26
C ASP A 197 -12.36 -19.63 -14.32
N HIS A 198 -11.67 -19.10 -13.31
CA HIS A 198 -11.26 -17.68 -13.20
C HIS A 198 -9.81 -17.53 -12.76
N PHE A 199 -9.20 -16.43 -13.17
CA PHE A 199 -7.81 -16.08 -12.85
C PHE A 199 -7.74 -14.66 -12.31
N VAL A 200 -6.98 -14.46 -11.21
CA VAL A 200 -6.69 -13.16 -10.65
C VAL A 200 -5.17 -12.97 -10.60
N VAL A 201 -4.66 -11.93 -11.25
CA VAL A 201 -3.24 -11.57 -11.22
C VAL A 201 -3.03 -10.43 -10.22
N ALA A 202 -2.45 -10.77 -9.06
CA ALA A 202 -2.11 -9.88 -7.96
C ALA A 202 -0.61 -10.00 -7.55
N ALA A 203 0.26 -10.22 -8.56
CA ALA A 203 1.69 -10.51 -8.40
C ALA A 203 2.57 -9.24 -8.23
N GLY A 204 1.99 -8.14 -7.77
CA GLY A 204 2.73 -6.88 -7.55
C GLY A 204 3.46 -6.41 -8.82
N GLY A 205 4.76 -6.14 -8.73
CA GLY A 205 5.56 -5.67 -9.87
C GLY A 205 5.60 -6.63 -11.06
N GLY A 206 5.48 -7.93 -10.83
CA GLY A 206 5.47 -8.95 -11.89
C GLY A 206 4.14 -9.07 -12.63
N SER A 207 3.07 -8.40 -12.18
CA SER A 207 1.75 -8.53 -12.80
C SER A 207 1.71 -8.02 -14.23
N ALA A 208 2.38 -6.89 -14.51
CA ALA A 208 2.30 -6.23 -15.82
C ALA A 208 2.83 -7.11 -16.95
N ASP A 209 3.91 -7.83 -16.73
CA ASP A 209 4.48 -8.74 -17.72
C ASP A 209 3.55 -9.92 -18.01
N LEU A 210 2.92 -10.47 -16.96
CA LEU A 210 1.96 -11.58 -17.10
C LEU A 210 0.72 -11.21 -17.93
N ILE A 211 0.30 -9.95 -17.87
CA ILE A 211 -0.93 -9.49 -18.56
C ILE A 211 -0.64 -8.76 -19.87
N GLY A 212 0.61 -8.74 -20.35
CA GLY A 212 0.99 -8.09 -21.60
C GLY A 212 1.05 -6.56 -21.53
N LEU A 213 1.21 -5.97 -20.35
CA LEU A 213 1.35 -4.53 -20.12
C LEU A 213 2.75 -4.17 -19.59
N SER A 214 3.79 -4.80 -20.15
CA SER A 214 5.19 -4.55 -19.78
C SER A 214 5.54 -3.05 -19.83
N GLY A 215 6.30 -2.59 -18.86
CA GLY A 215 6.72 -1.19 -18.74
C GLY A 215 5.65 -0.21 -18.23
N ILE A 216 4.40 -0.63 -18.03
CA ILE A 216 3.35 0.19 -17.39
C ILE A 216 3.56 0.26 -15.88
N VAL A 217 3.95 -0.86 -15.27
CA VAL A 217 4.33 -0.92 -13.86
C VAL A 217 5.84 -0.81 -13.73
N ARG A 218 6.31 0.15 -12.92
CA ARG A 218 7.73 0.42 -12.69
C ARG A 218 8.11 0.10 -11.25
N PRO A 219 9.31 -0.42 -11.02
CA PRO A 219 9.80 -0.63 -9.66
C PRO A 219 10.11 0.71 -8.98
N ARG A 220 9.68 0.88 -7.74
CA ARG A 220 9.99 2.04 -6.90
C ARG A 220 10.45 1.60 -5.52
N LYS A 221 11.76 1.58 -5.33
CA LYS A 221 12.39 1.22 -4.06
C LYS A 221 12.11 2.26 -2.99
N GLY A 222 11.93 1.78 -1.76
CA GLY A 222 11.94 2.57 -0.53
C GLY A 222 12.77 1.89 0.54
N GLN A 223 13.55 2.66 1.30
CA GLN A 223 14.35 2.17 2.41
C GLN A 223 13.74 2.60 3.73
N LEU A 224 13.79 1.73 4.72
CA LEU A 224 13.23 1.90 6.05
C LEU A 224 14.22 1.49 7.12
N VAL A 225 14.16 2.15 8.27
CA VAL A 225 15.01 1.92 9.44
C VAL A 225 14.14 1.60 10.64
N VAL A 226 14.51 0.59 11.43
CA VAL A 226 13.88 0.25 12.72
C VAL A 226 14.87 0.55 13.84
N THR A 227 14.40 1.28 14.87
CA THR A 227 15.21 1.56 16.07
C THR A 227 15.04 0.46 17.12
N GLU A 228 15.89 0.48 18.15
CA GLU A 228 15.61 -0.20 19.40
C GLU A 228 14.34 0.35 20.08
N ARG A 229 13.86 -0.36 21.09
CA ARG A 229 12.67 0.05 21.84
C ARG A 229 12.96 1.26 22.74
N ALA A 230 12.08 2.25 22.66
CA ALA A 230 12.07 3.43 23.55
C ALA A 230 10.63 3.75 23.98
N PRO A 231 10.03 2.92 24.86
CA PRO A 231 8.58 2.97 25.14
C PRO A 231 8.09 4.35 25.60
N ALA A 232 8.84 5.04 26.45
CA ALA A 232 8.47 6.38 26.94
C ALA A 232 8.43 7.42 25.80
N LEU A 233 9.43 7.43 24.92
CA LEU A 233 9.45 8.33 23.76
C LEU A 233 8.37 7.94 22.75
N ASN A 234 8.16 6.65 22.53
CA ASN A 234 7.15 6.13 21.64
C ASN A 234 5.74 6.54 22.08
N ALA A 235 5.44 6.43 23.37
CA ALA A 235 4.16 6.82 23.96
C ALA A 235 3.92 8.35 23.98
N ALA A 236 4.97 9.16 23.82
CA ALA A 236 4.87 10.62 23.72
C ALA A 236 4.37 11.10 22.33
N LEU A 237 4.28 10.21 21.33
CA LEU A 237 3.70 10.53 20.03
C LEU A 237 2.29 9.95 19.89
N PRO A 238 1.31 10.76 19.48
CA PRO A 238 -0.08 10.31 19.33
C PRO A 238 -0.27 9.34 18.14
N GLY A 239 0.62 9.42 17.15
CA GLY A 239 0.60 8.61 15.94
C GLY A 239 1.83 8.84 15.08
N ALA A 240 1.73 8.54 13.78
CA ALA A 240 2.80 8.76 12.84
C ALA A 240 3.10 10.26 12.69
N LEU A 241 4.37 10.64 12.78
CA LEU A 241 4.86 11.99 12.57
C LEU A 241 5.39 12.12 11.15
N MET A 242 4.72 12.90 10.30
CA MET A 242 5.06 13.07 8.88
C MET A 242 5.57 14.48 8.62
N SER A 243 6.80 14.62 8.13
CA SER A 243 7.32 15.93 7.69
C SER A 243 6.58 16.40 6.42
N CYS A 244 6.30 17.70 6.33
CA CYS A 244 5.75 18.33 5.12
C CYS A 244 6.60 18.03 3.86
N ARG A 245 7.91 17.84 3.99
CA ARG A 245 8.80 17.40 2.91
C ARG A 245 8.40 16.09 2.25
N TYR A 246 7.64 15.25 2.97
CA TYR A 246 7.05 14.04 2.38
C TYR A 246 6.02 14.39 1.30
N LEU A 247 5.16 15.39 1.54
CA LEU A 247 4.18 15.88 0.57
C LEU A 247 4.89 16.49 -0.64
N LEU A 248 5.84 17.40 -0.39
CA LEU A 248 6.62 18.05 -1.45
C LEU A 248 7.37 17.03 -2.31
N SER A 249 7.90 15.96 -1.74
CA SER A 249 8.57 14.88 -2.49
C SER A 249 7.62 14.12 -3.42
N LYS A 250 6.36 13.97 -3.05
CA LYS A 250 5.32 13.35 -3.90
C LYS A 250 4.94 14.26 -5.08
N ASP A 251 4.79 15.54 -4.81
CA ASP A 251 4.38 16.54 -5.81
C ASP A 251 5.46 16.73 -6.89
N ALA A 252 6.71 16.78 -6.48
CA ALA A 252 7.83 16.86 -7.42
C ALA A 252 7.90 15.62 -8.37
N ILE A 253 7.55 14.42 -7.92
CA ILE A 253 7.45 13.25 -8.80
C ILE A 253 6.35 13.42 -9.86
N ARG A 254 5.26 14.05 -9.51
CA ARG A 254 4.13 14.29 -10.41
C ARG A 254 4.42 15.34 -11.47
N SER A 255 5.12 16.43 -11.09
CA SER A 255 5.39 17.58 -11.97
C SER A 255 6.59 17.39 -12.89
N GLU A 256 7.66 16.73 -12.41
CA GLU A 256 8.94 16.62 -13.13
C GLU A 256 9.10 15.29 -13.87
N GLY A 257 8.15 14.35 -13.69
CA GLY A 257 8.30 12.99 -14.18
C GLY A 257 9.33 12.18 -13.40
N ALA A 258 9.50 10.92 -13.76
CA ALA A 258 10.46 10.03 -13.12
C ALA A 258 11.88 10.30 -13.67
N THR A 259 12.53 11.38 -13.25
CA THR A 259 13.98 11.49 -13.37
C THR A 259 14.64 10.66 -12.29
N ALA A 260 15.77 10.03 -12.59
CA ALA A 260 16.45 9.03 -11.75
C ALA A 260 17.00 9.54 -10.39
N GLN A 261 16.51 10.67 -9.90
CA GLN A 261 16.97 11.25 -8.64
C GLN A 261 16.23 10.61 -7.44
N ARG A 262 17.05 10.16 -6.48
CA ARG A 262 16.54 9.73 -5.17
C ARG A 262 15.81 10.88 -4.47
N ARG A 263 14.59 10.61 -3.99
CA ARG A 263 13.82 11.57 -3.20
C ARG A 263 13.62 11.02 -1.79
N PHE A 264 13.58 11.94 -0.84
CA PHE A 264 13.39 11.62 0.57
C PHE A 264 12.04 12.15 1.04
N GLY A 265 11.31 11.30 1.76
CA GLY A 265 10.14 11.70 2.52
C GLY A 265 10.28 11.15 3.93
N LEU A 266 10.11 11.98 4.96
CA LEU A 266 10.28 11.56 6.33
C LEU A 266 8.94 11.26 6.99
N VAL A 267 8.82 10.03 7.47
CA VAL A 267 7.81 9.61 8.45
C VAL A 267 8.55 8.94 9.61
N VAL A 268 8.25 9.35 10.83
CA VAL A 268 8.68 8.70 12.08
C VAL A 268 7.45 8.05 12.69
N ASP A 269 7.40 6.74 12.67
CA ASP A 269 6.23 5.96 13.02
C ASP A 269 6.43 5.20 14.34
N PRO A 270 5.69 5.53 15.43
CA PRO A 270 5.78 4.81 16.69
C PRO A 270 5.06 3.46 16.59
N LEU A 271 5.81 2.36 16.56
CA LEU A 271 5.27 1.02 16.50
C LEU A 271 4.72 0.56 17.86
N ARG A 272 3.69 -0.27 17.84
CA ARG A 272 3.09 -0.84 19.07
C ARG A 272 4.08 -1.62 19.93
N THR A 273 5.19 -2.06 19.36
CA THR A 273 6.27 -2.76 20.04
C THR A 273 7.22 -1.83 20.82
N GLY A 274 7.01 -0.50 20.72
CA GLY A 274 7.84 0.51 21.38
C GLY A 274 9.05 0.97 20.58
N GLN A 275 9.24 0.46 19.38
CA GLN A 275 10.26 0.87 18.41
C GLN A 275 9.75 2.01 17.55
N PHE A 276 10.65 2.63 16.77
CA PHE A 276 10.27 3.53 15.68
C PHE A 276 10.61 2.91 14.34
N LEU A 277 9.69 3.04 13.38
CA LEU A 277 9.94 2.82 11.98
C LEU A 277 10.16 4.18 11.31
N ILE A 278 11.30 4.36 10.69
CA ILE A 278 11.70 5.64 10.08
C ILE A 278 11.87 5.41 8.58
N GLY A 279 11.19 6.21 7.80
CA GLY A 279 11.26 6.13 6.34
C GLY A 279 10.75 7.38 5.65
N GLY A 280 10.88 7.50 4.36
CA GLY A 280 11.58 6.56 3.49
C GLY A 280 12.12 7.24 2.25
N THR A 281 12.78 6.43 1.41
CA THR A 281 13.21 6.91 0.10
C THR A 281 12.22 6.56 -1.00
N ARG A 282 12.37 7.22 -2.17
CA ARG A 282 11.75 6.87 -3.44
C ARG A 282 12.82 6.88 -4.53
N GLU A 283 13.07 5.72 -5.11
CA GLU A 283 14.12 5.49 -6.10
C GLU A 283 13.55 4.61 -7.23
N GLU A 284 13.70 5.02 -8.47
CA GLU A 284 13.20 4.26 -9.64
C GLU A 284 14.17 3.10 -9.96
N THR A 285 14.18 2.09 -9.10
CA THR A 285 15.02 0.89 -9.24
C THR A 285 14.38 -0.34 -8.61
N ALA A 286 14.70 -1.51 -9.14
CA ALA A 286 14.35 -2.82 -8.57
C ALA A 286 15.41 -3.35 -7.58
N ASP A 287 16.55 -2.68 -7.44
CA ASP A 287 17.59 -3.07 -6.49
C ASP A 287 17.07 -3.02 -5.05
N THR A 288 17.27 -4.08 -4.29
CA THR A 288 16.87 -4.20 -2.89
C THR A 288 18.02 -3.96 -1.90
N GLY A 289 19.21 -3.65 -2.38
CA GLY A 289 20.36 -3.31 -1.54
C GLY A 289 20.11 -2.06 -0.71
N ASN A 290 20.68 -1.99 0.50
CA ASN A 290 20.57 -0.81 1.35
C ASN A 290 21.70 0.18 1.02
N ASP A 291 21.34 1.48 0.89
CA ASP A 291 22.29 2.57 0.66
C ASP A 291 22.55 3.32 1.95
N LEU A 292 23.78 3.26 2.43
CA LEU A 292 24.18 3.90 3.69
C LEU A 292 24.10 5.43 3.65
N ALA A 293 24.33 6.07 2.50
CA ALA A 293 24.20 7.52 2.37
C ALA A 293 22.75 7.96 2.53
N ALA A 294 21.81 7.22 1.92
CA ALA A 294 20.38 7.45 2.09
C ALA A 294 19.93 7.24 3.53
N ILE A 295 20.40 6.18 4.18
CA ILE A 295 20.09 5.89 5.59
C ILE A 295 20.58 7.00 6.49
N ARG A 296 21.82 7.47 6.31
CA ARG A 296 22.38 8.61 7.08
C ARG A 296 21.54 9.88 6.90
N HIS A 297 21.13 10.19 5.68
CA HIS A 297 20.28 11.36 5.40
C HIS A 297 18.91 11.24 6.10
N MET A 298 18.26 10.08 6.03
CA MET A 298 16.98 9.83 6.71
C MET A 298 17.11 9.98 8.23
N LEU A 299 18.14 9.37 8.82
CA LEU A 299 18.39 9.44 10.26
C LEU A 299 18.71 10.88 10.71
N ALA A 300 19.52 11.61 9.97
CA ALA A 300 19.81 13.02 10.25
C ALA A 300 18.51 13.87 10.23
N SER A 301 17.65 13.63 9.26
CA SER A 301 16.35 14.33 9.17
C SER A 301 15.40 13.91 10.31
N ALA A 302 15.39 12.65 10.70
CA ALA A 302 14.59 12.16 11.82
C ALA A 302 15.06 12.73 13.16
N VAL A 303 16.36 12.79 13.38
CA VAL A 303 16.96 13.37 14.60
C VAL A 303 16.71 14.89 14.66
N ARG A 304 16.75 15.59 13.52
CA ARG A 304 16.38 17.01 13.49
C ARG A 304 14.93 17.22 13.92
N LEU A 305 14.01 16.38 13.47
CA LEU A 305 12.58 16.46 13.79
C LEU A 305 12.27 15.97 15.21
N LEU A 306 12.89 14.89 15.64
CA LEU A 306 12.70 14.26 16.96
C LEU A 306 14.08 14.00 17.61
N PRO A 307 14.67 15.01 18.30
CA PRO A 307 16.08 14.98 18.76
C PRO A 307 16.44 13.79 19.65
N ALA A 308 15.49 13.28 20.42
CA ALA A 308 15.70 12.13 21.30
C ALA A 308 16.08 10.84 20.53
N LEU A 309 15.78 10.73 19.24
CA LEU A 309 16.19 9.61 18.38
C LEU A 309 17.70 9.46 18.25
N ALA A 310 18.48 10.54 18.47
CA ALA A 310 19.94 10.48 18.43
C ALA A 310 20.56 9.51 19.45
N ARG A 311 19.81 9.17 20.50
CA ARG A 311 20.25 8.25 21.56
C ARG A 311 19.90 6.79 21.29
N LEU A 312 19.09 6.51 20.24
CA LEU A 312 18.60 5.17 19.95
C LEU A 312 19.52 4.46 18.95
N ARG A 313 19.66 3.16 19.14
CA ARG A 313 20.38 2.28 18.22
C ARG A 313 19.46 1.88 17.05
N VAL A 314 20.02 1.81 15.87
CA VAL A 314 19.39 1.17 14.71
C VAL A 314 19.57 -0.35 14.86
N ILE A 315 18.47 -1.09 14.83
CA ILE A 315 18.50 -2.56 14.94
C ILE A 315 18.25 -3.26 13.62
N ARG A 316 17.62 -2.56 12.66
CA ARG A 316 17.35 -3.13 11.33
C ARG A 316 17.26 -2.01 10.29
N VAL A 317 17.79 -2.31 9.11
CA VAL A 317 17.57 -1.55 7.89
C VAL A 317 17.05 -2.52 6.84
N PHE A 318 16.05 -2.12 6.09
CA PHE A 318 15.54 -2.94 5.00
C PHE A 318 14.98 -2.06 3.89
N SER A 319 14.81 -2.65 2.71
CA SER A 319 14.20 -2.00 1.57
C SER A 319 13.08 -2.86 0.99
N GLY A 320 12.13 -2.20 0.33
CA GLY A 320 11.07 -2.84 -0.42
C GLY A 320 10.91 -2.18 -1.77
N VAL A 321 10.46 -2.94 -2.77
CA VAL A 321 10.19 -2.43 -4.10
C VAL A 321 8.69 -2.38 -4.32
N ARG A 322 8.17 -1.16 -4.45
CA ARG A 322 6.77 -0.88 -4.75
C ARG A 322 6.52 -1.04 -6.25
N SER A 323 5.30 -1.35 -6.61
CA SER A 323 4.82 -1.36 -8.00
C SER A 323 4.12 -0.04 -8.31
N ALA A 324 4.78 0.86 -9.03
CA ALA A 324 4.23 2.17 -9.39
C ALA A 324 3.78 2.18 -10.86
N THR A 325 2.59 2.70 -11.12
CA THR A 325 2.09 2.92 -12.49
C THR A 325 2.55 4.28 -13.02
N ARG A 326 2.46 4.47 -14.33
CA ARG A 326 2.85 5.74 -14.97
C ARG A 326 1.97 6.92 -14.55
N ASP A 327 0.68 6.67 -14.32
CA ASP A 327 -0.32 7.67 -13.94
C ASP A 327 -0.53 7.79 -12.42
N GLY A 328 0.16 6.96 -11.64
CA GLY A 328 0.05 6.92 -10.18
C GLY A 328 -1.23 6.30 -9.64
N LEU A 329 -2.07 5.71 -10.50
CA LEU A 329 -3.29 5.01 -10.11
C LEU A 329 -3.10 3.49 -10.24
N PRO A 330 -3.57 2.66 -9.29
CA PRO A 330 -3.51 1.21 -9.43
C PRO A 330 -4.31 0.71 -10.64
N ILE A 331 -4.01 -0.50 -11.08
CA ILE A 331 -4.74 -1.20 -12.14
C ILE A 331 -5.63 -2.24 -11.46
N ILE A 332 -6.95 -2.06 -11.55
CA ILE A 332 -7.92 -2.95 -10.88
C ILE A 332 -9.08 -3.20 -11.84
N GLY A 333 -9.37 -4.46 -12.12
CA GLY A 333 -10.54 -4.82 -12.91
C GLY A 333 -10.32 -5.97 -13.87
N ARG A 334 -11.34 -6.26 -14.66
CA ARG A 334 -11.32 -7.31 -15.69
C ARG A 334 -10.46 -6.85 -16.88
N MET A 335 -9.61 -7.73 -17.36
CA MET A 335 -8.76 -7.45 -18.53
C MET A 335 -9.62 -7.38 -19.80
N PRO A 336 -9.49 -6.31 -20.62
CA PRO A 336 -10.17 -6.23 -21.90
C PRO A 336 -9.88 -7.44 -22.79
N GLY A 337 -10.91 -8.00 -23.41
CA GLY A 337 -10.80 -9.18 -24.26
C GLY A 337 -10.52 -10.50 -23.53
N ARG A 338 -10.59 -10.53 -22.20
CA ARG A 338 -10.42 -11.74 -21.39
C ARG A 338 -11.53 -11.86 -20.35
N ASP A 339 -12.53 -12.70 -20.64
CA ASP A 339 -13.78 -12.78 -19.88
C ASP A 339 -13.59 -13.30 -18.45
N ASN A 340 -12.51 -14.05 -18.16
CA ASN A 340 -12.25 -14.68 -16.86
C ASN A 340 -10.95 -14.24 -16.18
N LEU A 341 -10.32 -13.15 -16.65
CA LEU A 341 -9.07 -12.62 -16.09
C LEU A 341 -9.30 -11.27 -15.40
N VAL A 342 -8.96 -11.20 -14.13
CA VAL A 342 -8.96 -9.96 -13.33
C VAL A 342 -7.53 -9.62 -12.92
N VAL A 343 -7.20 -8.34 -12.91
CA VAL A 343 -5.90 -7.83 -12.44
C VAL A 343 -6.07 -6.86 -11.29
N ALA A 344 -5.12 -6.90 -10.34
CA ALA A 344 -5.04 -5.93 -9.23
C ALA A 344 -3.58 -5.68 -8.86
N THR A 345 -3.01 -4.58 -9.37
CA THR A 345 -1.59 -4.22 -9.21
C THR A 345 -1.34 -2.72 -9.25
N GLY A 346 -0.09 -2.29 -9.08
CA GLY A 346 0.29 -0.89 -9.27
C GLY A 346 -0.04 0.03 -8.10
N PHE A 347 -0.09 -0.50 -6.87
CA PHE A 347 -0.55 0.24 -5.68
C PHE A 347 0.49 1.23 -5.11
N GLU A 348 1.70 1.26 -5.63
CA GLU A 348 2.80 2.07 -5.12
C GLU A 348 2.92 1.89 -3.58
N GLY A 349 2.81 2.95 -2.78
CA GLY A 349 2.87 2.92 -1.32
C GLY A 349 1.53 2.67 -0.62
N ASP A 350 0.43 2.51 -1.36
CA ASP A 350 -0.92 2.46 -0.79
C ASP A 350 -1.48 1.03 -0.62
N GLY A 351 -0.69 0.01 -0.97
CA GLY A 351 -1.14 -1.38 -1.00
C GLY A 351 -1.66 -1.90 0.35
N ILE A 352 -1.09 -1.48 1.47
CA ILE A 352 -1.57 -1.91 2.80
C ILE A 352 -2.95 -1.31 3.07
N CYS A 353 -3.12 -0.01 2.85
CA CYS A 353 -4.40 0.67 3.06
C CYS A 353 -5.52 0.13 2.16
N LEU A 354 -5.22 -0.11 0.88
CA LEU A 354 -6.20 -0.47 -0.13
C LEU A 354 -6.42 -1.99 -0.27
N GLY A 355 -5.43 -2.80 0.11
CA GLY A 355 -5.40 -4.23 -0.20
C GLY A 355 -6.63 -5.04 0.22
N PRO A 356 -7.12 -4.94 1.44
CA PRO A 356 -8.35 -5.62 1.86
C PRO A 356 -9.57 -5.19 1.05
N LEU A 357 -9.77 -3.89 0.83
CA LEU A 357 -10.88 -3.35 0.04
C LEU A 357 -10.82 -3.82 -1.41
N VAL A 358 -9.65 -3.78 -2.02
CA VAL A 358 -9.46 -4.24 -3.40
C VAL A 358 -9.67 -5.76 -3.50
N GLY A 359 -9.22 -6.54 -2.52
CA GLY A 359 -9.50 -7.97 -2.49
C GLY A 359 -11.00 -8.27 -2.43
N GLN A 360 -11.76 -7.50 -1.66
CA GLN A 360 -13.22 -7.58 -1.62
C GLN A 360 -13.84 -7.21 -2.98
N ALA A 361 -13.43 -6.10 -3.59
CA ALA A 361 -13.89 -5.65 -4.90
C ALA A 361 -13.58 -6.68 -5.99
N VAL A 362 -12.36 -7.23 -6.03
CA VAL A 362 -11.97 -8.29 -6.97
C VAL A 362 -12.85 -9.53 -6.81
N SER A 363 -13.21 -9.90 -5.58
CA SER A 363 -14.12 -11.04 -5.36
C SER A 363 -15.52 -10.81 -5.94
N ARG A 364 -16.04 -9.57 -5.88
CA ARG A 364 -17.32 -9.17 -6.52
C ARG A 364 -17.20 -9.19 -8.04
N ILE A 365 -16.10 -8.67 -8.61
CA ILE A 365 -15.86 -8.73 -10.07
C ILE A 365 -15.83 -10.17 -10.58
N VAL A 366 -15.18 -11.10 -9.87
CA VAL A 366 -15.17 -12.54 -10.23
C VAL A 366 -16.57 -13.12 -10.17
N ALA A 367 -17.36 -12.76 -9.15
CA ALA A 367 -18.74 -13.19 -9.00
C ALA A 367 -19.72 -12.57 -10.01
N GLY A 368 -19.30 -11.54 -10.75
CA GLY A 368 -20.18 -10.79 -11.65
C GLY A 368 -21.17 -9.87 -10.93
N GLU A 369 -20.87 -9.52 -9.69
CA GLU A 369 -21.66 -8.62 -8.87
C GLU A 369 -21.25 -7.16 -9.08
N PRO A 370 -22.17 -6.19 -8.90
CA PRO A 370 -21.83 -4.78 -8.90
C PRO A 370 -20.95 -4.46 -7.69
N ASP A 371 -20.02 -3.51 -7.86
CA ASP A 371 -19.22 -2.98 -6.77
C ASP A 371 -19.75 -1.59 -6.34
N GLU A 372 -19.69 -1.29 -5.05
CA GLU A 372 -20.02 0.02 -4.51
C GLU A 372 -18.88 1.03 -4.74
N LEU A 373 -17.66 0.51 -4.94
CA LEU A 373 -16.49 1.30 -5.25
C LEU A 373 -16.45 1.64 -6.74
N ASP A 374 -16.30 2.93 -7.09
CA ASP A 374 -16.06 3.33 -8.47
C ASP A 374 -14.66 2.92 -8.94
N LEU A 375 -14.58 1.80 -9.63
CA LEU A 375 -13.34 1.24 -10.18
C LEU A 375 -12.98 1.78 -11.57
N ARG A 376 -13.82 2.61 -12.21
CA ARG A 376 -13.58 3.15 -13.56
C ARG A 376 -12.23 3.87 -13.70
N PRO A 377 -11.78 4.71 -12.73
CA PRO A 377 -10.47 5.35 -12.80
C PRO A 377 -9.29 4.36 -12.80
N PHE A 378 -9.52 3.15 -12.30
CA PHE A 378 -8.51 2.11 -12.12
C PHE A 378 -8.55 1.03 -13.21
N ALA A 379 -9.50 1.12 -14.14
CA ALA A 379 -9.74 0.09 -15.15
C ALA A 379 -8.48 -0.18 -16.02
N PRO A 380 -8.15 -1.47 -16.29
CA PRO A 380 -7.01 -1.84 -17.12
C PRO A 380 -7.08 -1.28 -18.54
N GLY A 381 -8.29 -1.08 -19.08
CA GLY A 381 -8.54 -0.57 -20.44
C GLY A 381 -7.84 0.74 -20.74
N ARG A 382 -7.63 1.59 -19.72
CA ARG A 382 -6.94 2.88 -19.91
C ARG A 382 -5.48 2.78 -20.42
N PHE A 383 -4.89 1.59 -20.32
CA PHE A 383 -3.56 1.31 -20.85
C PHE A 383 -3.59 0.49 -22.14
N VAL A 384 -4.62 -0.31 -22.36
CA VAL A 384 -4.76 -1.17 -23.56
C VAL A 384 -5.06 -0.32 -24.79
N GLU A 385 -5.96 0.65 -24.70
CA GLU A 385 -6.31 1.54 -25.81
C GLU A 385 -5.13 2.40 -26.32
N ARG A 386 -4.18 2.74 -25.43
CA ARG A 386 -2.98 3.52 -25.81
C ARG A 386 -1.89 2.70 -26.48
N SER A 387 -1.87 1.38 -26.30
CA SER A 387 -0.89 0.49 -26.95
C SER A 387 -1.24 0.17 -28.40
N LEU A 388 -2.47 0.46 -28.84
CA LEU A 388 -2.92 0.27 -30.24
C LEU A 388 -2.70 1.52 -31.12
N VAL A 389 -2.25 2.63 -30.54
CA VAL A 389 -2.04 3.93 -31.22
C VAL A 389 -0.55 4.32 -31.29
N ALA A 390 0.33 3.49 -30.77
CA ALA A 390 1.79 3.65 -30.83
C ALA A 390 2.41 2.52 -31.67
#